data_62b7d8e852ec5ede77123687613ed25d
#
_entry.id   62b7d8e852ec5ede77123687613ed25d
#
_cell.length_a   1.000
_cell.length_b   1.000
_cell.length_c   1.000
_cell.angle_alpha   90.00
_cell.angle_beta   90.00
_cell.angle_gamma   90.00
#
_symmetry.space_group_name_H-M   'P 1'
#
loop_
_entity.id
_entity.type
_entity.pdbx_description
1 polymer ?
#
loop_
_entity_poly.entity_id
_entity_poly.type
_entity_poly.pdbx_seq_one_letter_code
_entity_poly.pdbx_strand_id
1 'polypeptide(L)'
;KLAAGGKNWIGGNCTNSILLMGLGGLFKAGLVEWVSSMTYQAASGGGANHMRELLKGMGVVHAAVADELATPASAILEIDRKVAQTIREDVPTEFFGAPLAGGLIPWIDVQLPNGQSKEEWKGQAEVNKILGTEATIPVDGLCVRIGAMRCHSLALTLKLKKDLPLEEIEALIKGGNPWVKFVANDRALTVKELTPAATTGGLEVAVGRVRKLNMGPEYVSAFVIGDQLLWGAAEPLR
;
A
#
# COMPACT_ATOMS: atom_id res chain seq x y z
N LYS A 1 -28.16 -5.87 9.45
CA LYS A 1 -27.43 -5.21 10.57
C LYS A 1 -28.12 -3.93 11.02
N LEU A 2 -28.50 -3.00 10.12
CA LEU A 2 -29.32 -1.81 10.45
C LEU A 2 -30.66 -2.21 11.03
N ALA A 3 -31.34 -3.18 10.42
CA ALA A 3 -32.61 -3.73 10.92
C ALA A 3 -32.46 -4.40 12.31
N ALA A 4 -31.28 -4.80 12.70
CA ALA A 4 -30.95 -5.34 14.03
C ALA A 4 -30.52 -4.26 15.05
N GLY A 5 -30.71 -2.97 14.73
CA GLY A 5 -30.45 -1.86 15.64
C GLY A 5 -28.99 -1.46 15.82
N GLY A 6 -28.10 -1.89 14.92
CA GLY A 6 -26.70 -1.46 14.92
C GLY A 6 -26.58 0.05 14.70
N LYS A 7 -25.88 0.75 15.60
CA LYS A 7 -25.72 2.22 15.56
C LYS A 7 -24.31 2.67 15.20
N ASN A 8 -23.31 1.82 15.36
CA ASN A 8 -21.91 2.15 15.12
C ASN A 8 -21.35 1.25 14.03
N TRP A 9 -20.78 1.87 13.00
CA TRP A 9 -20.15 1.22 11.86
C TRP A 9 -18.70 1.69 11.80
N ILE A 10 -17.77 0.75 11.94
CA ILE A 10 -16.34 1.04 11.94
C ILE A 10 -15.70 0.21 10.84
N GLY A 11 -15.09 0.88 9.86
CA GLY A 11 -14.22 0.24 8.86
C GLY A 11 -12.88 -0.17 9.48
N GLY A 12 -12.25 -1.18 8.92
CA GLY A 12 -10.89 -1.55 9.25
C GLY A 12 -9.87 -0.50 8.77
N ASN A 13 -8.64 -0.61 9.23
CA ASN A 13 -7.51 0.17 8.72
C ASN A 13 -7.38 -0.02 7.20
N CYS A 14 -6.99 1.05 6.49
CA CYS A 14 -6.98 1.06 5.03
C CYS A 14 -6.04 0.02 4.40
N THR A 15 -4.85 -0.19 4.97
CA THR A 15 -3.91 -1.19 4.47
C THR A 15 -4.37 -2.61 4.76
N ASN A 16 -4.95 -2.84 5.95
CA ASN A 16 -5.52 -4.14 6.33
C ASN A 16 -6.72 -4.53 5.48
N SER A 17 -7.57 -3.57 5.14
CA SER A 17 -8.69 -3.80 4.22
C SER A 17 -8.18 -4.26 2.85
N ILE A 18 -7.19 -3.56 2.28
CA ILE A 18 -6.60 -3.91 0.99
C ILE A 18 -5.85 -5.26 1.06
N LEU A 19 -5.10 -5.53 2.13
CA LEU A 19 -4.44 -6.81 2.36
C LEU A 19 -5.45 -7.98 2.35
N LEU A 20 -6.50 -7.86 3.15
CA LEU A 20 -7.50 -8.92 3.29
C LEU A 20 -8.39 -9.06 2.05
N MET A 21 -8.66 -7.97 1.34
CA MET A 21 -9.33 -8.04 0.04
C MET A 21 -8.46 -8.76 -1.00
N GLY A 22 -7.16 -8.46 -1.05
CA GLY A 22 -6.25 -9.09 -2.01
C GLY A 22 -5.94 -10.55 -1.71
N LEU A 23 -5.66 -10.88 -0.45
CA LEU A 23 -5.15 -12.20 -0.05
C LEU A 23 -6.13 -13.02 0.83
N GLY A 24 -7.36 -12.56 0.97
CA GLY A 24 -8.37 -13.20 1.83
C GLY A 24 -8.60 -14.68 1.54
N GLY A 25 -8.39 -15.13 0.30
CA GLY A 25 -8.49 -16.55 -0.06
C GLY A 25 -7.47 -17.43 0.67
N LEU A 26 -6.22 -16.96 0.82
CA LEU A 26 -5.18 -17.67 1.56
C LEU A 26 -5.46 -17.70 3.06
N PHE A 27 -5.95 -16.62 3.62
CA PHE A 27 -6.35 -16.54 5.04
C PHE A 27 -7.54 -17.45 5.33
N LYS A 28 -8.59 -17.41 4.50
CA LYS A 28 -9.78 -18.29 4.64
C LYS A 28 -9.44 -19.77 4.54
N ALA A 29 -8.44 -20.12 3.73
CA ALA A 29 -7.93 -21.49 3.61
C ALA A 29 -7.07 -21.90 4.83
N GLY A 30 -6.80 -21.00 5.78
CA GLY A 30 -6.00 -21.26 6.98
C GLY A 30 -4.50 -21.49 6.71
N LEU A 31 -4.02 -21.08 5.55
CA LEU A 31 -2.67 -21.40 5.05
C LEU A 31 -1.58 -20.43 5.49
N VAL A 32 -1.94 -19.21 5.89
CA VAL A 32 -0.97 -18.19 6.28
C VAL A 32 -0.43 -18.48 7.68
N GLU A 33 0.89 -18.62 7.80
CA GLU A 33 1.58 -18.75 9.09
C GLU A 33 1.94 -17.35 9.63
N TRP A 34 2.55 -16.49 8.80
CA TRP A 34 2.81 -15.09 9.11
C TRP A 34 2.95 -14.25 7.83
N VAL A 35 2.89 -12.93 7.98
CA VAL A 35 3.07 -11.95 6.90
C VAL A 35 4.04 -10.87 7.33
N SER A 36 5.06 -10.60 6.51
CA SER A 36 5.80 -9.35 6.54
C SER A 36 5.22 -8.41 5.48
N SER A 37 4.74 -7.23 5.93
CA SER A 37 4.00 -6.26 5.10
C SER A 37 4.74 -4.93 5.04
N MET A 38 5.42 -4.66 3.93
CA MET A 38 5.96 -3.33 3.63
C MET A 38 4.89 -2.55 2.88
N THR A 39 4.33 -1.51 3.51
CA THR A 39 3.26 -0.73 2.89
C THR A 39 3.79 0.56 2.26
N TYR A 40 3.30 0.89 1.09
CA TYR A 40 3.54 2.14 0.36
C TYR A 40 2.24 2.92 0.31
N GLN A 41 2.06 3.83 1.28
CA GLN A 41 0.78 4.48 1.53
C GLN A 41 0.69 5.85 0.87
N ALA A 42 -0.36 6.05 0.11
CA ALA A 42 -0.67 7.29 -0.59
C ALA A 42 -1.05 8.44 0.38
N ALA A 43 -0.90 9.66 -0.10
CA ALA A 43 -1.24 10.89 0.64
C ALA A 43 -2.69 10.94 1.11
N SER A 44 -3.63 10.33 0.36
CA SER A 44 -5.05 10.28 0.69
C SER A 44 -5.35 9.67 2.07
N GLY A 45 -4.51 8.76 2.56
CA GLY A 45 -4.63 8.20 3.90
C GLY A 45 -4.44 9.23 5.03
N GLY A 46 -3.77 10.34 4.76
CA GLY A 46 -3.67 11.50 5.66
C GLY A 46 -4.81 12.51 5.51
N GLY A 47 -5.63 12.37 4.46
CA GLY A 47 -6.76 13.26 4.19
C GLY A 47 -6.46 14.39 3.21
N ALA A 48 -7.45 15.26 3.00
CA ALA A 48 -7.44 16.27 1.93
C ALA A 48 -6.27 17.26 2.02
N ASN A 49 -5.88 17.68 3.22
CA ASN A 49 -4.79 18.62 3.38
C ASN A 49 -3.43 18.00 3.00
N HIS A 50 -3.21 16.75 3.35
CA HIS A 50 -2.04 15.98 2.93
C HIS A 50 -1.97 15.80 1.39
N MET A 51 -3.11 15.53 0.76
CA MET A 51 -3.18 15.46 -0.71
C MET A 51 -2.84 16.81 -1.36
N ARG A 52 -3.34 17.92 -0.80
CA ARG A 52 -3.02 19.26 -1.29
C ARG A 52 -1.55 19.61 -1.09
N GLU A 53 -0.96 19.26 0.06
CA GLU A 53 0.46 19.48 0.32
C GLU A 53 1.35 18.72 -0.68
N LEU A 54 1.05 17.45 -0.94
CA LEU A 54 1.76 16.68 -1.96
C LEU A 54 1.71 17.36 -3.33
N LEU A 55 0.51 17.79 -3.78
CA LEU A 55 0.36 18.47 -5.08
C LEU A 55 1.09 19.81 -5.14
N LYS A 56 1.06 20.59 -4.05
CA LYS A 56 1.85 21.82 -3.96
C LYS A 56 3.34 21.54 -4.08
N GLY A 57 3.84 20.53 -3.35
CA GLY A 57 5.24 20.13 -3.41
C GLY A 57 5.67 19.67 -4.81
N MET A 58 4.85 18.89 -5.53
CA MET A 58 5.09 18.53 -6.92
C MET A 58 5.19 19.78 -7.83
N GLY A 59 4.30 20.74 -7.62
CA GLY A 59 4.33 22.02 -8.34
C GLY A 59 5.58 22.84 -8.07
N VAL A 60 6.01 22.92 -6.81
CA VAL A 60 7.24 23.62 -6.40
C VAL A 60 8.47 23.00 -7.05
N VAL A 61 8.60 21.67 -7.02
CA VAL A 61 9.73 20.97 -7.65
C VAL A 61 9.73 21.18 -9.16
N HIS A 62 8.58 21.08 -9.83
CA HIS A 62 8.48 21.31 -11.26
C HIS A 62 8.86 22.75 -11.63
N ALA A 63 8.32 23.75 -10.92
CA ALA A 63 8.58 25.16 -11.20
C ALA A 63 10.06 25.53 -11.07
N ALA A 64 10.77 24.91 -10.13
CA ALA A 64 12.21 25.19 -9.91
C ALA A 64 13.12 24.80 -11.09
N VAL A 65 12.65 23.94 -11.99
CA VAL A 65 13.44 23.41 -13.13
C VAL A 65 12.71 23.51 -14.47
N ALA A 66 11.63 24.30 -14.54
CA ALA A 66 10.79 24.38 -15.74
C ALA A 66 11.56 24.87 -16.97
N ASP A 67 12.44 25.87 -16.80
CA ASP A 67 13.24 26.46 -17.87
C ASP A 67 14.29 25.45 -18.41
N GLU A 68 14.93 24.71 -17.49
CA GLU A 68 15.88 23.66 -17.86
C GLU A 68 15.17 22.51 -18.59
N LEU A 69 13.99 22.12 -18.15
CA LEU A 69 13.21 21.07 -18.84
C LEU A 69 12.75 21.50 -20.23
N ALA A 70 12.50 22.80 -20.44
CA ALA A 70 12.17 23.36 -21.75
C ALA A 70 13.37 23.45 -22.68
N THR A 71 14.60 23.35 -22.20
CA THR A 71 15.85 23.49 -22.93
C THR A 71 16.54 22.14 -23.12
N PRO A 72 16.46 21.47 -24.30
CA PRO A 72 16.99 20.11 -24.51
C PRO A 72 18.50 19.96 -24.22
N ALA A 73 19.28 21.06 -24.27
CA ALA A 73 20.71 21.07 -23.99
C ALA A 73 21.05 21.22 -22.50
N SER A 74 20.08 21.36 -21.62
CA SER A 74 20.31 21.51 -20.17
C SER A 74 20.95 20.27 -19.58
N ALA A 75 21.96 20.46 -18.72
CA ALA A 75 22.65 19.37 -18.08
C ALA A 75 21.79 18.74 -16.98
N ILE A 76 21.55 17.43 -17.06
CA ILE A 76 20.72 16.70 -16.07
C ILE A 76 21.23 16.84 -14.62
N LEU A 77 22.55 16.94 -14.41
CA LEU A 77 23.14 17.12 -13.09
C LEU A 77 22.84 18.50 -12.49
N GLU A 78 22.66 19.54 -13.32
CA GLU A 78 22.22 20.85 -12.86
C GLU A 78 20.74 20.82 -12.44
N ILE A 79 19.90 20.13 -13.22
CA ILE A 79 18.50 19.87 -12.87
C ILE A 79 18.41 19.11 -11.53
N ASP A 80 19.19 18.02 -11.38
CA ASP A 80 19.23 17.23 -10.14
C ASP A 80 19.64 18.08 -8.93
N ARG A 81 20.69 18.90 -9.07
CA ARG A 81 21.14 19.79 -8.00
C ARG A 81 20.04 20.78 -7.56
N LYS A 82 19.34 21.39 -8.52
CA LYS A 82 18.23 22.32 -8.22
C LYS A 82 17.05 21.59 -7.57
N VAL A 83 16.66 20.43 -8.07
CA VAL A 83 15.60 19.59 -7.49
C VAL A 83 15.96 19.22 -6.05
N ALA A 84 17.19 18.74 -5.83
CA ALA A 84 17.63 18.34 -4.48
C ALA A 84 17.64 19.51 -3.48
N GLN A 85 18.01 20.70 -3.91
CA GLN A 85 17.94 21.91 -3.09
C GLN A 85 16.49 22.28 -2.81
N THR A 86 15.64 22.37 -3.83
CA THR A 86 14.22 22.73 -3.69
C THR A 86 13.47 21.77 -2.76
N ILE A 87 13.74 20.45 -2.85
CA ILE A 87 13.12 19.47 -1.95
C ILE A 87 13.49 19.75 -0.49
N ARG A 88 14.73 20.17 -0.20
CA ARG A 88 15.18 20.44 1.17
C ARG A 88 14.66 21.74 1.75
N GLU A 89 14.49 22.77 0.90
CA GLU A 89 14.31 24.16 1.36
C GLU A 89 12.89 24.69 1.14
N ASP A 90 12.22 24.29 0.04
CA ASP A 90 11.02 24.97 -0.45
C ASP A 90 9.75 24.10 -0.44
N VAL A 91 9.90 22.76 -0.46
CA VAL A 91 8.74 21.87 -0.45
C VAL A 91 7.99 21.95 0.87
N PRO A 92 6.66 22.22 0.88
CA PRO A 92 5.88 22.34 2.10
C PRO A 92 5.84 21.03 2.89
N THR A 93 5.90 21.13 4.23
CA THR A 93 5.99 20.01 5.17
C THR A 93 5.02 20.15 6.36
N GLU A 94 4.02 21.03 6.25
CA GLU A 94 3.10 21.34 7.35
C GLU A 94 2.34 20.12 7.87
N PHE A 95 1.87 19.25 6.96
CA PHE A 95 1.04 18.12 7.31
C PHE A 95 1.83 16.80 7.40
N PHE A 96 2.85 16.60 6.59
CA PHE A 96 3.67 15.38 6.63
C PHE A 96 4.87 15.47 7.60
N GLY A 97 5.29 16.65 7.97
CA GLY A 97 6.48 16.88 8.81
C GLY A 97 7.82 16.74 8.07
N ALA A 98 7.80 16.27 6.80
CA ALA A 98 8.95 16.16 5.92
C ALA A 98 8.49 16.27 4.45
N PRO A 99 9.40 16.60 3.50
CA PRO A 99 9.07 16.66 2.08
C PRO A 99 8.62 15.30 1.55
N LEU A 100 7.43 15.23 0.94
CA LEU A 100 6.92 13.99 0.35
C LEU A 100 6.99 13.99 -1.18
N ALA A 101 6.89 15.15 -1.84
CA ALA A 101 7.00 15.24 -3.30
C ALA A 101 8.38 14.75 -3.77
N GLY A 102 8.40 13.72 -4.63
CA GLY A 102 9.63 13.11 -5.11
C GLY A 102 10.34 12.19 -4.10
N GLY A 103 9.71 11.89 -2.95
CA GLY A 103 10.33 11.11 -1.87
C GLY A 103 9.39 10.14 -1.16
N LEU A 104 9.82 9.73 0.01
CA LEU A 104 9.08 8.86 0.93
C LEU A 104 9.38 9.23 2.39
N ILE A 105 8.47 8.86 3.29
CA ILE A 105 8.64 9.02 4.75
C ILE A 105 8.38 7.65 5.38
N PRO A 106 9.40 6.99 6.00
CA PRO A 106 9.26 5.64 6.56
C PRO A 106 8.65 5.66 7.97
N TRP A 107 7.61 6.46 8.17
CA TRP A 107 6.87 6.57 9.42
C TRP A 107 5.45 7.07 9.18
N ILE A 108 4.45 6.41 9.78
CA ILE A 108 3.06 6.84 9.76
C ILE A 108 2.46 6.65 11.15
N ASP A 109 1.73 7.67 11.65
CA ASP A 109 1.08 7.68 12.97
C ASP A 109 2.09 7.83 14.15
N VAL A 110 1.61 7.70 15.38
CA VAL A 110 2.38 7.91 16.60
C VAL A 110 3.27 6.71 16.94
N GLN A 111 4.37 6.99 17.64
CA GLN A 111 5.29 5.96 18.12
C GLN A 111 4.69 5.21 19.32
N LEU A 112 4.87 3.90 19.34
CA LEU A 112 4.53 3.01 20.46
C LEU A 112 5.78 2.64 21.27
N PRO A 113 5.62 2.20 22.54
CA PRO A 113 6.77 1.87 23.42
C PRO A 113 7.66 0.74 22.91
N ASN A 114 7.13 -0.15 22.08
CA ASN A 114 7.88 -1.27 21.48
C ASN A 114 8.67 -0.89 20.22
N GLY A 115 8.65 0.39 19.82
CA GLY A 115 9.36 0.90 18.65
C GLY A 115 8.55 0.86 17.34
N GLN A 116 7.37 0.24 17.33
CA GLN A 116 6.46 0.31 16.18
C GLN A 116 5.78 1.70 16.09
N SER A 117 5.37 2.07 14.88
CA SER A 117 4.31 3.06 14.75
C SER A 117 2.95 2.43 15.07
N LYS A 118 1.98 3.24 15.45
CA LYS A 118 0.60 2.74 15.68
C LYS A 118 -0.01 2.15 14.41
N GLU A 119 0.38 2.66 13.24
CA GLU A 119 -0.06 2.13 11.95
C GLU A 119 0.44 0.69 11.71
N GLU A 120 1.68 0.40 12.06
CA GLU A 120 2.27 -0.94 11.98
C GLU A 120 1.60 -1.91 12.97
N TRP A 121 1.38 -1.46 14.20
CA TRP A 121 0.67 -2.25 15.21
C TRP A 121 -0.73 -2.66 14.78
N LYS A 122 -1.47 -1.77 14.09
CA LYS A 122 -2.80 -2.08 13.54
C LYS A 122 -2.77 -3.29 12.60
N GLY A 123 -1.64 -3.54 11.91
CA GLY A 123 -1.46 -4.68 11.01
C GLY A 123 -1.89 -5.98 11.66
N GLN A 124 -1.22 -6.37 12.74
CA GLN A 124 -1.55 -7.61 13.46
C GLN A 124 -2.88 -7.54 14.19
N ALA A 125 -3.12 -6.42 14.92
CA ALA A 125 -4.29 -6.31 15.78
C ALA A 125 -5.61 -6.39 15.00
N GLU A 126 -5.71 -5.67 13.87
CA GLU A 126 -6.95 -5.61 13.11
C GLU A 126 -7.13 -6.79 12.17
N VAL A 127 -6.07 -7.30 11.52
CA VAL A 127 -6.16 -8.49 10.66
C VAL A 127 -6.74 -9.67 11.46
N ASN A 128 -6.19 -9.95 12.63
CA ASN A 128 -6.67 -11.04 13.49
C ASN A 128 -8.09 -10.81 14.00
N LYS A 129 -8.43 -9.56 14.38
CA LYS A 129 -9.77 -9.19 14.80
C LYS A 129 -10.81 -9.35 13.69
N ILE A 130 -10.50 -8.94 12.47
CA ILE A 130 -11.41 -9.03 11.30
C ILE A 130 -11.62 -10.50 10.93
N LEU A 131 -10.56 -11.30 10.95
CA LEU A 131 -10.62 -12.73 10.64
C LEU A 131 -11.24 -13.56 11.74
N GLY A 132 -11.29 -13.07 12.99
CA GLY A 132 -11.76 -13.82 14.15
C GLY A 132 -10.85 -15.01 14.47
N THR A 133 -9.53 -14.86 14.34
CA THR A 133 -8.56 -15.95 14.51
C THR A 133 -8.50 -16.40 15.98
N GLU A 134 -8.48 -17.71 16.24
CA GLU A 134 -8.25 -18.28 17.57
C GLU A 134 -6.80 -18.12 18.02
N ALA A 135 -5.86 -18.39 17.09
CA ALA A 135 -4.43 -18.17 17.29
C ALA A 135 -3.98 -16.96 16.46
N THR A 136 -3.19 -16.09 17.07
CA THR A 136 -2.68 -14.90 16.39
C THR A 136 -1.81 -15.27 15.20
N ILE A 137 -2.15 -14.75 14.02
CA ILE A 137 -1.31 -14.77 12.84
C ILE A 137 -0.40 -13.54 12.93
N PRO A 138 0.92 -13.68 13.02
CA PRO A 138 1.84 -12.55 13.03
C PRO A 138 1.75 -11.75 11.73
N VAL A 139 1.54 -10.45 11.84
CA VAL A 139 1.56 -9.49 10.73
C VAL A 139 2.37 -8.29 11.19
N ASP A 140 3.52 -8.07 10.58
CA ASP A 140 4.41 -6.96 10.93
C ASP A 140 5.14 -6.44 9.69
N GLY A 141 5.79 -5.28 9.81
CA GLY A 141 6.55 -4.67 8.71
C GLY A 141 6.74 -3.18 8.92
N LEU A 142 6.89 -2.43 7.84
CA LEU A 142 7.04 -0.99 7.89
C LEU A 142 5.94 -0.28 7.11
N CYS A 143 5.46 0.82 7.67
CA CYS A 143 4.49 1.69 7.03
C CYS A 143 5.17 2.94 6.47
N VAL A 144 5.21 3.04 5.14
CA VAL A 144 5.91 4.10 4.41
C VAL A 144 4.92 4.99 3.68
N ARG A 145 4.97 6.29 3.94
CA ARG A 145 4.25 7.29 3.14
C ARG A 145 5.02 7.56 1.86
N ILE A 146 4.34 7.57 0.72
CA ILE A 146 4.94 7.81 -0.60
C ILE A 146 4.24 8.93 -1.36
N GLY A 147 4.91 9.50 -2.36
CA GLY A 147 4.39 10.55 -3.23
C GLY A 147 3.31 10.11 -4.22
N ALA A 148 2.47 9.13 -3.84
CA ALA A 148 1.27 8.76 -4.59
C ALA A 148 0.02 9.44 -4.01
N MET A 149 -0.97 9.77 -4.87
CA MET A 149 -2.15 10.50 -4.45
C MET A 149 -3.15 9.65 -3.67
N ARG A 150 -3.53 8.45 -4.16
CA ARG A 150 -4.67 7.72 -3.56
C ARG A 150 -4.59 6.19 -3.47
N CYS A 151 -3.73 5.52 -4.20
CA CYS A 151 -3.61 4.07 -4.09
C CYS A 151 -2.56 3.66 -3.05
N HIS A 152 -2.95 2.78 -2.12
CA HIS A 152 -2.00 2.09 -1.26
C HIS A 152 -1.51 0.83 -1.95
N SER A 153 -0.21 0.57 -1.80
CA SER A 153 0.44 -0.64 -2.30
C SER A 153 1.12 -1.37 -1.14
N LEU A 154 1.15 -2.69 -1.20
CA LEU A 154 1.77 -3.54 -0.21
C LEU A 154 2.70 -4.53 -0.90
N ALA A 155 3.98 -4.51 -0.55
CA ALA A 155 4.93 -5.55 -0.91
C ALA A 155 5.00 -6.55 0.23
N LEU A 156 4.63 -7.80 -0.04
CA LEU A 156 4.38 -8.80 0.96
C LEU A 156 5.33 -9.99 0.83
N THR A 157 5.82 -10.45 1.97
CA THR A 157 6.40 -11.78 2.14
C THR A 157 5.47 -12.56 3.05
N LEU A 158 4.98 -13.70 2.55
CA LEU A 158 4.16 -14.63 3.32
C LEU A 158 4.94 -15.89 3.58
N LYS A 159 4.84 -16.42 4.80
CA LYS A 159 5.14 -17.82 5.07
C LYS A 159 3.85 -18.60 5.14
N LEU A 160 3.77 -19.65 4.34
CA LEU A 160 2.65 -20.58 4.38
C LEU A 160 2.96 -21.72 5.35
N LYS A 161 1.94 -22.32 5.92
CA LYS A 161 2.07 -23.47 6.85
C LYS A 161 2.56 -24.74 6.17
N LYS A 162 2.51 -24.81 4.84
CA LYS A 162 3.00 -25.92 4.01
C LYS A 162 3.41 -25.43 2.63
N ASP A 163 4.26 -26.17 1.97
CA ASP A 163 4.54 -25.97 0.56
C ASP A 163 3.31 -26.32 -0.29
N LEU A 164 2.97 -25.45 -1.23
CA LEU A 164 1.89 -25.61 -2.20
C LEU A 164 2.37 -25.27 -3.60
N PRO A 165 1.86 -25.94 -4.65
CA PRO A 165 2.08 -25.51 -6.02
C PRO A 165 1.68 -24.04 -6.22
N LEU A 166 2.41 -23.32 -7.07
CA LEU A 166 2.14 -21.91 -7.32
C LEU A 166 0.74 -21.69 -7.89
N GLU A 167 0.30 -22.58 -8.76
CA GLU A 167 -1.02 -22.55 -9.40
C GLU A 167 -2.16 -22.68 -8.37
N GLU A 168 -1.96 -23.44 -7.31
CA GLU A 168 -2.94 -23.57 -6.22
C GLU A 168 -3.02 -22.28 -5.40
N ILE A 169 -1.85 -21.67 -5.11
CA ILE A 169 -1.79 -20.37 -4.43
C ILE A 169 -2.50 -19.29 -5.25
N GLU A 170 -2.24 -19.25 -6.56
CA GLU A 170 -2.90 -18.30 -7.46
C GLU A 170 -4.42 -18.54 -7.54
N ALA A 171 -4.85 -19.78 -7.59
CA ALA A 171 -6.27 -20.13 -7.62
C ALA A 171 -6.99 -19.67 -6.33
N LEU A 172 -6.39 -19.86 -5.17
CA LEU A 172 -6.91 -19.38 -3.89
C LEU A 172 -7.00 -17.85 -3.83
N ILE A 173 -6.01 -17.15 -4.36
CA ILE A 173 -6.05 -15.67 -4.44
C ILE A 173 -7.19 -15.23 -5.36
N LYS A 174 -7.26 -15.75 -6.57
CA LYS A 174 -8.30 -15.45 -7.58
C LYS A 174 -9.70 -15.73 -7.06
N GLY A 175 -9.88 -16.82 -6.33
CA GLY A 175 -11.15 -17.25 -5.74
C GLY A 175 -11.51 -16.55 -4.41
N GLY A 176 -10.66 -15.69 -3.88
CA GLY A 176 -10.84 -15.08 -2.56
C GLY A 176 -12.09 -14.21 -2.43
N ASN A 177 -12.35 -13.37 -3.43
CA ASN A 177 -13.57 -12.56 -3.58
C ASN A 177 -13.64 -11.99 -5.01
N PRO A 178 -14.82 -11.46 -5.44
CA PRO A 178 -15.03 -11.00 -6.82
C PRO A 178 -14.27 -9.70 -7.20
N TRP A 179 -13.66 -9.02 -6.24
CA TRP A 179 -12.94 -7.77 -6.47
C TRP A 179 -11.46 -7.97 -6.74
N VAL A 180 -10.94 -9.20 -6.61
CA VAL A 180 -9.55 -9.51 -6.89
C VAL A 180 -9.31 -9.50 -8.40
N LYS A 181 -8.42 -8.60 -8.84
CA LYS A 181 -7.83 -8.62 -10.16
C LYS A 181 -6.44 -9.25 -10.09
N PHE A 182 -6.34 -10.50 -10.50
CA PHE A 182 -5.04 -11.17 -10.51
C PHE A 182 -4.23 -10.78 -11.76
N VAL A 183 -3.01 -10.31 -11.53
CA VAL A 183 -2.04 -9.94 -12.58
C VAL A 183 -0.94 -10.99 -12.60
N ALA A 184 -0.82 -11.71 -13.71
CA ALA A 184 0.21 -12.74 -13.87
C ALA A 184 1.61 -12.15 -13.65
N ASN A 185 2.54 -12.98 -13.14
CA ASN A 185 3.92 -12.56 -12.89
C ASN A 185 4.72 -12.39 -14.18
N ASP A 186 4.30 -11.44 -14.99
CA ASP A 186 4.91 -11.00 -16.24
C ASP A 186 5.30 -9.51 -16.14
N ARG A 187 6.43 -9.14 -16.76
CA ARG A 187 6.96 -7.77 -16.68
C ARG A 187 6.02 -6.76 -17.33
N ALA A 188 5.53 -7.05 -18.53
CA ALA A 188 4.70 -6.10 -19.28
C ALA A 188 3.34 -5.92 -18.61
N LEU A 189 2.71 -6.98 -18.14
CA LEU A 189 1.46 -6.94 -17.40
C LEU A 189 1.64 -6.22 -16.06
N THR A 190 2.71 -6.49 -15.31
CA THR A 190 3.00 -5.83 -14.05
C THR A 190 3.11 -4.31 -14.22
N VAL A 191 3.89 -3.85 -15.19
CA VAL A 191 4.09 -2.41 -15.45
C VAL A 191 2.81 -1.74 -15.93
N LYS A 192 1.98 -2.44 -16.68
CA LYS A 192 0.73 -1.90 -17.22
C LYS A 192 -0.41 -1.90 -16.20
N GLU A 193 -0.56 -2.96 -15.40
CA GLU A 193 -1.79 -3.24 -14.66
C GLU A 193 -1.64 -3.23 -13.14
N LEU A 194 -0.40 -3.34 -12.61
CA LEU A 194 -0.13 -3.40 -11.18
C LEU A 194 0.51 -2.09 -10.68
N THR A 195 -0.15 -0.97 -10.97
CA THR A 195 0.35 0.39 -10.63
C THR A 195 -0.77 1.26 -10.06
N PRO A 196 -0.42 2.32 -9.30
CA PRO A 196 -1.40 3.30 -8.82
C PRO A 196 -2.26 3.89 -9.95
N ALA A 197 -1.66 4.16 -11.11
CA ALA A 197 -2.38 4.73 -12.25
C ALA A 197 -3.45 3.76 -12.80
N ALA A 198 -3.15 2.47 -12.87
CA ALA A 198 -4.08 1.46 -13.36
C ALA A 198 -5.24 1.15 -12.39
N THR A 199 -5.02 1.39 -11.07
CA THR A 199 -5.96 1.01 -10.01
C THR A 199 -6.81 2.18 -9.53
N THR A 200 -6.36 3.42 -9.73
CA THR A 200 -7.06 4.62 -9.25
C THR A 200 -8.49 4.72 -9.78
N GLY A 201 -9.45 4.90 -8.88
CA GLY A 201 -10.88 5.03 -9.18
C GLY A 201 -11.61 3.71 -9.39
N GLY A 202 -10.92 2.57 -9.39
CA GLY A 202 -11.50 1.24 -9.53
C GLY A 202 -11.77 0.55 -8.19
N LEU A 203 -12.80 -0.30 -8.17
CA LEU A 203 -13.09 -1.17 -7.03
C LEU A 203 -12.27 -2.46 -7.04
N GLU A 204 -11.51 -2.73 -8.08
CA GLU A 204 -10.63 -3.89 -8.14
C GLU A 204 -9.44 -3.70 -7.19
N VAL A 205 -9.11 -4.77 -6.47
CA VAL A 205 -7.84 -4.91 -5.73
C VAL A 205 -6.92 -5.77 -6.57
N ALA A 206 -5.90 -5.14 -7.15
CA ALA A 206 -4.97 -5.84 -8.01
C ALA A 206 -3.92 -6.61 -7.18
N VAL A 207 -3.72 -7.87 -7.50
CA VAL A 207 -2.74 -8.77 -6.88
C VAL A 207 -1.84 -9.36 -7.93
N GLY A 208 -0.55 -9.19 -7.78
CA GLY A 208 0.44 -9.74 -8.71
C GLY A 208 1.79 -9.98 -8.03
N ARG A 209 2.84 -10.20 -8.82
CA ARG A 209 4.18 -10.55 -8.33
C ARG A 209 4.18 -11.79 -7.42
N VAL A 210 3.20 -12.68 -7.62
CA VAL A 210 3.08 -13.92 -6.88
C VAL A 210 4.12 -14.90 -7.40
N ARG A 211 5.04 -15.29 -6.53
CA ARG A 211 6.09 -16.27 -6.83
C ARG A 211 6.66 -16.86 -5.55
N LYS A 212 7.28 -18.04 -5.65
CA LYS A 212 8.09 -18.60 -4.58
C LYS A 212 9.35 -17.75 -4.35
N LEU A 213 9.76 -17.59 -3.10
CA LEU A 213 11.00 -16.91 -2.71
C LEU A 213 12.16 -17.90 -2.55
N ASN A 214 13.39 -17.39 -2.65
CA ASN A 214 14.59 -18.20 -2.44
C ASN A 214 14.85 -18.58 -0.94
N MET A 215 13.92 -18.19 -0.06
CA MET A 215 13.98 -18.47 1.38
C MET A 215 13.48 -19.87 1.74
N GLY A 216 12.77 -20.53 0.84
CA GLY A 216 12.19 -21.84 1.02
C GLY A 216 10.87 -22.01 0.25
N PRO A 217 10.41 -23.25 0.05
CA PRO A 217 9.24 -23.53 -0.79
C PRO A 217 7.91 -23.01 -0.20
N GLU A 218 7.85 -22.78 1.11
CA GLU A 218 6.69 -22.21 1.80
C GLU A 218 6.66 -20.68 1.77
N TYR A 219 7.72 -20.02 1.31
CA TYR A 219 7.78 -18.56 1.26
C TYR A 219 7.31 -18.02 -0.09
N VAL A 220 6.38 -17.09 -0.05
CA VAL A 220 5.72 -16.52 -1.22
C VAL A 220 5.79 -15.00 -1.16
N SER A 221 6.15 -14.36 -2.27
CA SER A 221 5.93 -12.93 -2.44
C SER A 221 4.57 -12.66 -3.04
N ALA A 222 4.00 -11.52 -2.73
CA ALA A 222 2.87 -10.93 -3.44
C ALA A 222 2.99 -9.40 -3.42
N PHE A 223 2.39 -8.75 -4.40
CA PHE A 223 2.19 -7.30 -4.41
C PHE A 223 0.70 -7.04 -4.55
N VAL A 224 0.16 -6.27 -3.63
CA VAL A 224 -1.27 -5.93 -3.60
C VAL A 224 -1.42 -4.41 -3.71
N ILE A 225 -2.37 -3.96 -4.51
CA ILE A 225 -2.66 -2.53 -4.66
C ILE A 225 -4.17 -2.31 -4.73
N GLY A 226 -4.65 -1.29 -4.01
CA GLY A 226 -6.05 -0.89 -3.98
C GLY A 226 -6.22 0.61 -3.81
N ASP A 227 -7.36 1.12 -4.26
CA ASP A 227 -7.72 2.52 -4.08
C ASP A 227 -8.12 2.79 -2.63
N GLN A 228 -7.32 3.59 -1.93
CA GLN A 228 -7.51 3.88 -0.50
C GLN A 228 -8.81 4.64 -0.22
N LEU A 229 -9.25 5.54 -1.10
CA LEU A 229 -10.51 6.26 -0.89
C LEU A 229 -11.75 5.36 -1.04
N LEU A 230 -11.60 4.23 -1.75
CA LEU A 230 -12.63 3.21 -1.88
C LEU A 230 -12.46 2.13 -0.81
N TRP A 231 -11.59 1.14 -1.01
CA TRP A 231 -11.42 0.00 -0.09
C TRP A 231 -10.78 0.35 1.25
N GLY A 232 -9.97 1.41 1.30
CA GLY A 232 -9.37 1.87 2.55
C GLY A 232 -10.30 2.77 3.39
N ALA A 233 -11.43 3.26 2.86
CA ALA A 233 -12.30 4.21 3.54
C ALA A 233 -13.79 3.92 3.35
N ALA A 234 -14.31 4.04 2.13
CA ALA A 234 -15.76 4.04 1.87
C ALA A 234 -16.39 2.63 1.85
N GLU A 235 -15.83 1.71 1.08
CA GLU A 235 -16.43 0.40 0.82
C GLU A 235 -16.51 -0.53 2.05
N PRO A 236 -15.54 -0.56 3.00
CA PRO A 236 -15.68 -1.36 4.21
C PRO A 236 -16.87 -0.98 5.09
N LEU A 237 -17.42 0.22 4.91
CA LEU A 237 -18.60 0.71 5.65
C LEU A 237 -19.91 0.48 4.91
N ARG A 238 -19.87 0.14 3.64
CA ARG A 238 -21.02 -0.10 2.79
C ARG A 238 -21.51 -1.55 2.92
#